data_5c1f92c01eb38b005fa785ead8f6bab7
#
_entry.id   5c1f92c01eb38b005fa785ead8f6bab7
#
_cell.length_a   1.000
_cell.length_b   1.000
_cell.length_c   1.000
_cell.angle_alpha   90.00
_cell.angle_beta   90.00
_cell.angle_gamma   90.00
#
_symmetry.space_group_name_H-M   'P 1'
#
loop_
_entity.id
_entity.type
_entity.pdbx_description
1 polymer ?
#
loop_
_entity_poly.entity_id
_entity_poly.type
_entity_poly.pdbx_seq_one_letter_code
_entity_poly.pdbx_strand_id
1 'polypeptide(L)'
;IFKSSFDKANRTSLNSKRGVGLKKSLDIFENIKKKLDVPILTDVHTQDQCKEVSQVVDIIQIPAFLCRQTDLLISAAKTKKIINVKKGQFLAPWDMVNVTKKISDSGNNNILVTERGSSFGYNALVNDMKSIPIMCKNGYPVIFDATHSVQQPGGLGDKSGGQREFIEHLSKAAVAIGAVSYTHLTLPTIRL
;
A
#
# COMPACT_ATOMS: atom_id res chain seq x y z
N ILE A 1 3.97 8.95 9.67
CA ILE A 1 3.90 7.48 9.61
C ILE A 1 5.17 6.97 8.93
N PHE A 2 5.90 6.09 9.60
CA PHE A 2 7.01 5.37 8.99
C PHE A 2 6.48 4.13 8.27
N LYS A 3 6.87 3.96 7.01
CA LYS A 3 6.42 2.84 6.17
C LYS A 3 7.61 2.04 5.66
N SER A 4 7.61 0.74 5.91
CA SER A 4 8.56 -0.20 5.32
C SER A 4 7.94 -1.58 5.16
N SER A 5 8.45 -2.37 4.21
CA SER A 5 8.06 -3.77 4.02
C SER A 5 9.14 -4.68 4.61
N PHE A 6 8.74 -5.72 5.29
CA PHE A 6 9.67 -6.76 5.77
C PHE A 6 10.07 -7.73 4.65
N ASP A 7 9.23 -7.85 3.61
CA ASP A 7 9.46 -8.68 2.45
C ASP A 7 8.93 -7.99 1.19
N LYS A 8 9.68 -8.00 0.13
CA LYS A 8 9.28 -7.62 -1.22
C LYS A 8 8.81 -8.86 -1.98
N ALA A 9 7.69 -9.45 -1.55
CA ALA A 9 7.19 -10.74 -2.02
C ALA A 9 6.92 -10.82 -3.52
N ASN A 10 6.72 -9.66 -4.18
CA ASN A 10 6.35 -9.57 -5.60
C ASN A 10 7.47 -8.99 -6.46
N ARG A 11 8.69 -9.50 -6.31
CA ARG A 11 9.81 -9.14 -7.19
C ARG A 11 9.68 -9.81 -8.56
N THR A 12 10.09 -9.10 -9.63
CA THR A 12 10.11 -9.63 -10.99
C THR A 12 11.11 -10.77 -11.13
N SER A 13 12.32 -10.61 -10.61
CA SER A 13 13.37 -11.63 -10.66
C SER A 13 13.49 -12.40 -9.34
N LEU A 14 13.66 -13.72 -9.42
CA LEU A 14 13.91 -14.60 -8.29
C LEU A 14 15.16 -14.19 -7.49
N ASN A 15 16.17 -13.68 -8.19
CA ASN A 15 17.45 -13.29 -7.61
C ASN A 15 17.42 -11.91 -6.93
N SER A 16 16.30 -11.17 -6.99
CA SER A 16 16.17 -9.86 -6.37
C SER A 16 16.12 -9.96 -4.84
N LYS A 17 16.79 -9.03 -4.16
CA LYS A 17 16.71 -8.93 -2.69
C LYS A 17 15.28 -8.67 -2.25
N ARG A 18 14.79 -9.50 -1.33
CA ARG A 18 13.40 -9.43 -0.84
C ARG A 18 13.24 -8.60 0.43
N GLY A 19 14.24 -8.52 1.26
CA GLY A 19 14.19 -7.82 2.54
C GLY A 19 14.94 -8.59 3.64
N VAL A 20 14.74 -8.17 4.89
CA VAL A 20 15.43 -8.77 6.05
C VAL A 20 14.57 -9.82 6.77
N GLY A 21 13.36 -10.05 6.30
CA GLY A 21 12.40 -11.00 6.87
C GLY A 21 11.57 -10.41 8.03
N LEU A 22 10.52 -11.13 8.40
CA LEU A 22 9.49 -10.64 9.32
C LEU A 22 10.06 -10.35 10.72
N LYS A 23 10.65 -11.35 11.37
CA LYS A 23 11.12 -11.23 12.76
C LYS A 23 12.07 -10.05 12.96
N LYS A 24 13.12 -9.97 12.14
CA LYS A 24 14.11 -8.89 12.23
C LYS A 24 13.49 -7.51 11.92
N SER A 25 12.51 -7.45 11.02
CA SER A 25 11.81 -6.20 10.73
C SER A 25 10.96 -5.73 11.89
N LEU A 26 10.31 -6.62 12.62
CA LEU A 26 9.50 -6.25 13.80
C LEU A 26 10.39 -5.63 14.88
N ASP A 27 11.56 -6.21 15.15
CA ASP A 27 12.54 -5.62 16.08
C ASP A 27 12.97 -4.20 15.66
N ILE A 28 13.20 -4.01 14.35
CA ILE A 28 13.57 -2.70 13.79
C ILE A 28 12.39 -1.71 13.94
N PHE A 29 11.17 -2.14 13.62
CA PHE A 29 9.98 -1.29 13.72
C PHE A 29 9.72 -0.85 15.16
N GLU A 30 9.87 -1.75 16.12
CA GLU A 30 9.75 -1.42 17.56
C GLU A 30 10.77 -0.37 17.98
N ASN A 31 12.02 -0.52 17.55
CA ASN A 31 13.08 0.45 17.83
C ASN A 31 12.79 1.82 17.20
N ILE A 32 12.31 1.86 15.96
CA ILE A 32 11.93 3.12 15.29
C ILE A 32 10.78 3.79 16.05
N LYS A 33 9.74 3.02 16.40
CA LYS A 33 8.59 3.51 17.14
C LYS A 33 9.00 4.13 18.47
N LYS A 34 9.87 3.45 19.24
CA LYS A 34 10.39 3.94 20.52
C LYS A 34 11.25 5.21 20.39
N LYS A 35 12.06 5.30 19.32
CA LYS A 35 13.00 6.42 19.14
C LYS A 35 12.37 7.67 18.54
N LEU A 36 11.40 7.50 17.62
CA LEU A 36 10.85 8.60 16.83
C LEU A 36 9.41 8.94 17.17
N ASP A 37 8.77 8.15 18.02
CA ASP A 37 7.34 8.30 18.39
C ASP A 37 6.43 8.46 17.16
N VAL A 38 6.59 7.60 16.17
CA VAL A 38 5.82 7.64 14.93
C VAL A 38 5.05 6.33 14.71
N PRO A 39 3.81 6.41 14.18
CA PRO A 39 3.08 5.22 13.79
C PRO A 39 3.81 4.43 12.69
N ILE A 40 3.73 3.11 12.76
CA ILE A 40 4.39 2.19 11.82
C ILE A 40 3.35 1.55 10.90
N LEU A 41 3.69 1.50 9.61
CA LEU A 41 2.93 0.79 8.60
C LEU A 41 3.81 -0.26 7.91
N THR A 42 3.30 -1.50 7.81
CA THR A 42 3.91 -2.56 6.97
C THR A 42 2.85 -3.31 6.18
N ASP A 43 3.24 -3.94 5.09
CA ASP A 43 2.38 -4.81 4.30
C ASP A 43 2.47 -6.28 4.76
N VAL A 44 1.38 -7.03 4.55
CA VAL A 44 1.26 -8.47 4.81
C VAL A 44 0.87 -9.21 3.54
N HIS A 45 1.28 -10.48 3.43
CA HIS A 45 1.05 -11.28 2.24
C HIS A 45 0.27 -12.57 2.54
N THR A 46 0.26 -13.02 3.80
CA THR A 46 -0.47 -14.20 4.28
C THR A 46 -1.28 -13.90 5.53
N GLN A 47 -2.24 -14.76 5.84
CA GLN A 47 -3.12 -14.61 7.00
C GLN A 47 -2.34 -14.62 8.32
N ASP A 48 -1.39 -15.53 8.46
CA ASP A 48 -0.60 -15.70 9.70
C ASP A 48 0.22 -14.44 10.03
N GLN A 49 0.77 -13.78 9.00
CA GLN A 49 1.52 -12.55 9.18
C GLN A 49 0.69 -11.43 9.81
N CYS A 50 -0.64 -11.40 9.58
CA CYS A 50 -1.51 -10.36 10.15
C CYS A 50 -1.43 -10.35 11.68
N LYS A 51 -1.48 -11.52 12.31
CA LYS A 51 -1.40 -11.65 13.77
C LYS A 51 -0.02 -11.23 14.29
N GLU A 52 1.05 -11.66 13.64
CA GLU A 52 2.41 -11.35 14.08
C GLU A 52 2.71 -9.84 13.97
N VAL A 53 2.45 -9.22 12.80
CA VAL A 53 2.73 -7.79 12.61
C VAL A 53 1.89 -6.91 13.53
N SER A 54 0.66 -7.33 13.86
CA SER A 54 -0.25 -6.55 14.69
C SER A 54 0.28 -6.30 16.11
N GLN A 55 1.27 -7.05 16.57
CA GLN A 55 1.87 -6.83 17.88
C GLN A 55 2.70 -5.54 17.94
N VAL A 56 3.24 -5.11 16.81
CA VAL A 56 4.18 -3.98 16.74
C VAL A 56 3.62 -2.80 15.94
N VAL A 57 3.00 -3.08 14.78
CA VAL A 57 2.59 -2.01 13.85
C VAL A 57 1.22 -1.43 14.21
N ASP A 58 0.99 -0.21 13.74
CA ASP A 58 -0.27 0.51 13.94
C ASP A 58 -1.21 0.36 12.73
N ILE A 59 -0.63 0.21 11.54
CA ILE A 59 -1.34 0.10 10.28
C ILE A 59 -0.85 -1.12 9.51
N ILE A 60 -1.78 -2.00 9.13
CA ILE A 60 -1.51 -3.17 8.28
C ILE A 60 -1.94 -2.84 6.86
N GLN A 61 -1.03 -2.97 5.90
CA GLN A 61 -1.32 -2.74 4.50
C GLN A 61 -1.58 -4.05 3.76
N ILE A 62 -2.67 -4.06 2.99
CA ILE A 62 -2.95 -5.11 2.00
C ILE A 62 -2.40 -4.65 0.64
N PRO A 63 -1.45 -5.39 0.04
CA PRO A 63 -0.91 -5.07 -1.27
C PRO A 63 -1.98 -5.07 -2.37
N ALA A 64 -1.74 -4.30 -3.44
CA ALA A 64 -2.68 -4.12 -4.53
C ALA A 64 -3.10 -5.45 -5.21
N PHE A 65 -2.16 -6.35 -5.43
CA PHE A 65 -2.47 -7.66 -6.04
C PHE A 65 -3.32 -8.57 -5.15
N LEU A 66 -3.32 -8.34 -3.83
CA LEU A 66 -4.04 -9.14 -2.84
C LEU A 66 -5.32 -8.46 -2.34
N CYS A 67 -5.71 -7.33 -2.92
CA CYS A 67 -6.83 -6.51 -2.43
C CYS A 67 -8.19 -7.22 -2.43
N ARG A 68 -8.35 -8.30 -3.19
CA ARG A 68 -9.59 -9.10 -3.25
C ARG A 68 -9.53 -10.40 -2.44
N GLN A 69 -8.39 -10.76 -1.84
CA GLN A 69 -8.22 -12.01 -1.08
C GLN A 69 -9.04 -11.97 0.22
N THR A 70 -10.19 -12.62 0.20
CA THR A 70 -11.19 -12.53 1.28
C THR A 70 -10.61 -12.93 2.63
N ASP A 71 -9.93 -14.07 2.71
CA ASP A 71 -9.40 -14.58 3.97
C ASP A 71 -8.29 -13.69 4.54
N LEU A 72 -7.46 -13.08 3.67
CA LEU A 72 -6.45 -12.11 4.09
C LEU A 72 -7.09 -10.84 4.66
N LEU A 73 -8.13 -10.32 4.01
CA LEU A 73 -8.88 -9.14 4.46
C LEU A 73 -9.54 -9.39 5.82
N ILE A 74 -10.19 -10.57 5.99
CA ILE A 74 -10.80 -10.98 7.25
C ILE A 74 -9.75 -11.13 8.36
N SER A 75 -8.63 -11.76 8.05
CA SER A 75 -7.54 -11.97 9.01
C SER A 75 -6.93 -10.62 9.47
N ALA A 76 -6.71 -9.70 8.53
CA ALA A 76 -6.27 -8.35 8.86
C ALA A 76 -7.30 -7.60 9.71
N ALA A 77 -8.59 -7.65 9.35
CA ALA A 77 -9.67 -6.99 10.09
C ALA A 77 -9.76 -7.47 11.56
N LYS A 78 -9.58 -8.77 11.79
CA LYS A 78 -9.59 -9.37 13.14
C LYS A 78 -8.51 -8.82 14.07
N THR A 79 -7.44 -8.25 13.54
CA THR A 79 -6.38 -7.62 14.35
C THR A 79 -6.83 -6.32 15.03
N LYS A 80 -7.94 -5.72 14.57
CA LYS A 80 -8.44 -4.40 15.01
C LYS A 80 -7.49 -3.23 14.78
N LYS A 81 -6.40 -3.45 14.06
CA LYS A 81 -5.50 -2.37 13.60
C LYS A 81 -6.16 -1.57 12.46
N ILE A 82 -5.59 -0.43 12.11
CA ILE A 82 -5.98 0.29 10.90
C ILE A 82 -5.57 -0.55 9.69
N ILE A 83 -6.50 -0.79 8.78
CA ILE A 83 -6.25 -1.58 7.56
C ILE A 83 -6.20 -0.64 6.36
N ASN A 84 -5.01 -0.51 5.77
CA ASN A 84 -4.83 0.23 4.52
C ASN A 84 -4.87 -0.74 3.33
N VAL A 85 -5.90 -0.64 2.48
CA VAL A 85 -6.00 -1.48 1.29
C VAL A 85 -5.60 -0.70 0.06
N LYS A 86 -4.58 -1.19 -0.66
CA LYS A 86 -4.21 -0.63 -1.96
C LYS A 86 -5.15 -1.16 -3.04
N LYS A 87 -5.77 -0.25 -3.80
CA LYS A 87 -6.59 -0.64 -4.95
C LYS A 87 -5.73 -1.40 -5.96
N GLY A 88 -6.20 -2.57 -6.39
CA GLY A 88 -5.55 -3.32 -7.46
C GLY A 88 -5.54 -2.54 -8.78
N GLN A 89 -4.48 -2.69 -9.56
CA GLN A 89 -4.34 -2.07 -10.88
C GLN A 89 -5.43 -2.52 -11.87
N PHE A 90 -6.00 -3.68 -11.61
CA PHE A 90 -7.08 -4.32 -12.38
C PHE A 90 -8.49 -3.98 -11.88
N LEU A 91 -8.60 -3.32 -10.72
CA LEU A 91 -9.87 -3.08 -10.04
C LEU A 91 -10.42 -1.70 -10.36
N ALA A 92 -11.71 -1.62 -10.66
CA ALA A 92 -12.40 -0.36 -10.81
C ALA A 92 -12.57 0.35 -9.46
N PRO A 93 -12.55 1.69 -9.40
CA PRO A 93 -12.62 2.41 -8.12
C PRO A 93 -13.94 2.19 -7.36
N TRP A 94 -15.06 2.00 -8.05
CA TRP A 94 -16.35 1.68 -7.44
C TRP A 94 -16.41 0.28 -6.84
N ASP A 95 -15.59 -0.66 -7.31
CA ASP A 95 -15.54 -2.02 -6.75
C ASP A 95 -14.80 -2.09 -5.41
N MET A 96 -14.10 -1.01 -5.03
CA MET A 96 -13.46 -0.92 -3.71
C MET A 96 -14.48 -0.97 -2.56
N VAL A 97 -15.74 -0.64 -2.79
CA VAL A 97 -16.82 -0.81 -1.80
C VAL A 97 -16.93 -2.28 -1.35
N ASN A 98 -16.78 -3.24 -2.25
CA ASN A 98 -16.83 -4.66 -1.92
C ASN A 98 -15.63 -5.11 -1.09
N VAL A 99 -14.47 -4.49 -1.34
CA VAL A 99 -13.24 -4.76 -0.57
C VAL A 99 -13.35 -4.21 0.85
N THR A 100 -13.76 -2.95 0.99
CA THR A 100 -13.93 -2.32 2.31
C THR A 100 -15.06 -3.00 3.10
N LYS A 101 -16.13 -3.43 2.44
CA LYS A 101 -17.24 -4.15 3.07
C LYS A 101 -16.80 -5.47 3.71
N LYS A 102 -15.89 -6.22 3.11
CA LYS A 102 -15.34 -7.45 3.73
C LYS A 102 -14.66 -7.15 5.06
N ILE A 103 -13.98 -6.02 5.17
CA ILE A 103 -13.29 -5.60 6.40
C ILE A 103 -14.30 -5.12 7.43
N SER A 104 -15.24 -4.25 7.04
CA SER A 104 -16.26 -3.69 7.95
C SER A 104 -17.21 -4.77 8.48
N ASP A 105 -17.68 -5.67 7.62
CA ASP A 105 -18.54 -6.80 8.02
C ASP A 105 -17.79 -7.80 8.95
N SER A 106 -16.45 -7.78 8.91
CA SER A 106 -15.60 -8.51 9.86
C SER A 106 -15.40 -7.76 11.19
N GLY A 107 -16.10 -6.64 11.37
CA GLY A 107 -16.14 -5.85 12.61
C GLY A 107 -14.98 -4.87 12.77
N ASN A 108 -14.37 -4.39 11.69
CA ASN A 108 -13.32 -3.37 11.74
C ASN A 108 -13.62 -2.23 10.76
N ASN A 109 -13.91 -1.04 11.29
CA ASN A 109 -14.19 0.17 10.49
C ASN A 109 -12.98 1.12 10.39
N ASN A 110 -11.83 0.76 10.93
CA ASN A 110 -10.60 1.53 10.82
C ASN A 110 -9.94 1.23 9.47
N ILE A 111 -10.45 1.80 8.40
CA ILE A 111 -10.07 1.49 7.02
C ILE A 111 -9.49 2.72 6.34
N LEU A 112 -8.40 2.54 5.62
CA LEU A 112 -7.82 3.47 4.65
C LEU A 112 -7.83 2.79 3.28
N VAL A 113 -8.03 3.56 2.24
CA VAL A 113 -8.00 3.08 0.84
C VAL A 113 -6.89 3.82 0.10
N THR A 114 -6.08 3.10 -0.68
CA THR A 114 -4.97 3.72 -1.41
C THR A 114 -5.14 3.57 -2.92
N GLU A 115 -5.21 4.69 -3.63
CA GLU A 115 -5.09 4.76 -5.09
C GLU A 115 -3.61 4.65 -5.49
N ARG A 116 -3.31 3.86 -6.54
CA ARG A 116 -1.94 3.63 -7.02
C ARG A 116 -1.83 3.46 -8.54
N GLY A 117 -2.87 3.83 -9.28
CA GLY A 117 -2.95 3.66 -10.72
C GLY A 117 -3.62 2.36 -11.15
N SER A 118 -4.07 2.35 -12.39
CA SER A 118 -4.67 1.21 -13.08
C SER A 118 -3.81 0.81 -14.27
N SER A 119 -3.77 -0.48 -14.60
CA SER A 119 -3.08 -0.98 -15.78
C SER A 119 -3.71 -0.42 -17.06
N PHE A 120 -2.89 0.07 -17.97
CA PHE A 120 -3.30 0.61 -19.26
C PHE A 120 -2.35 0.11 -20.35
N GLY A 121 -2.73 -0.99 -20.98
CA GLY A 121 -1.84 -1.71 -21.89
C GLY A 121 -0.70 -2.45 -21.16
N TYR A 122 0.41 -2.69 -21.87
CA TYR A 122 1.57 -3.38 -21.33
C TYR A 122 2.51 -2.41 -20.62
N ASN A 123 3.00 -2.79 -19.45
CA ASN A 123 4.04 -2.09 -18.68
C ASN A 123 3.71 -0.61 -18.38
N ALA A 124 2.45 -0.20 -18.45
CA ALA A 124 2.02 1.17 -18.22
C ALA A 124 0.91 1.24 -17.18
N LEU A 125 0.91 2.34 -16.44
CA LEU A 125 -0.14 2.70 -15.49
C LEU A 125 -0.69 4.08 -15.82
N VAL A 126 -2.00 4.25 -15.60
CA VAL A 126 -2.70 5.53 -15.68
C VAL A 126 -3.36 5.81 -14.35
N ASN A 127 -3.26 7.07 -13.89
CA ASN A 127 -3.97 7.53 -12.71
C ASN A 127 -5.24 8.27 -13.16
N ASP A 128 -6.36 7.58 -13.07
CA ASP A 128 -7.66 8.25 -13.23
C ASP A 128 -7.96 9.05 -11.95
N MET A 129 -7.78 10.35 -12.02
CA MET A 129 -8.00 11.24 -10.88
C MET A 129 -9.46 11.21 -10.39
N LYS A 130 -10.44 10.81 -11.21
CA LYS A 130 -11.83 10.60 -10.77
C LYS A 130 -11.95 9.43 -9.78
N SER A 131 -10.99 8.50 -9.77
CA SER A 131 -11.01 7.35 -8.85
C SER A 131 -11.01 7.78 -7.39
N ILE A 132 -10.31 8.86 -7.05
CA ILE A 132 -10.21 9.37 -5.68
C ILE A 132 -11.58 9.80 -5.14
N PRO A 133 -12.30 10.77 -5.75
CA PRO A 133 -13.62 11.15 -5.25
C PRO A 133 -14.66 10.03 -5.35
N ILE A 134 -14.51 9.08 -6.28
CA ILE A 134 -15.36 7.88 -6.33
C ILE A 134 -15.16 7.03 -5.08
N MET A 135 -13.90 6.74 -4.71
CA MET A 135 -13.59 5.95 -3.52
C MET A 135 -13.92 6.69 -2.21
N CYS A 136 -13.80 8.02 -2.17
CA CYS A 136 -14.20 8.81 -1.00
C CYS A 136 -15.68 8.63 -0.64
N LYS A 137 -16.56 8.36 -1.64
CA LYS A 137 -18.00 8.09 -1.39
C LYS A 137 -18.23 6.84 -0.55
N ASN A 138 -17.26 5.95 -0.43
CA ASN A 138 -17.35 4.78 0.46
C ASN A 138 -17.25 5.14 1.96
N GLY A 139 -16.99 6.42 2.30
CA GLY A 139 -16.90 6.91 3.67
C GLY A 139 -15.56 6.67 4.36
N TYR A 140 -14.55 6.19 3.64
CA TYR A 140 -13.20 5.97 4.18
C TYR A 140 -12.18 6.94 3.57
N PRO A 141 -11.16 7.37 4.35
CA PRO A 141 -10.12 8.24 3.84
C PRO A 141 -9.35 7.58 2.69
N VAL A 142 -9.07 8.36 1.65
CA VAL A 142 -8.31 7.90 0.47
C VAL A 142 -6.91 8.48 0.49
N ILE A 143 -5.90 7.61 0.33
CA ILE A 143 -4.48 7.94 0.22
C ILE A 143 -4.06 7.78 -1.23
N PHE A 144 -3.13 8.59 -1.69
CA PHE A 144 -2.52 8.47 -3.01
C PHE A 144 -1.10 7.90 -2.91
N ASP A 145 -0.81 6.78 -3.57
CA ASP A 145 0.54 6.22 -3.66
C ASP A 145 1.30 6.86 -4.82
N ALA A 146 1.94 7.97 -4.56
CA ALA A 146 2.63 8.77 -5.55
C ALA A 146 3.79 8.05 -6.25
N THR A 147 4.45 7.14 -5.56
CA THR A 147 5.60 6.40 -6.12
C THR A 147 5.15 5.28 -7.07
N HIS A 148 4.18 4.47 -6.66
CA HIS A 148 3.73 3.36 -7.49
C HIS A 148 2.81 3.81 -8.62
N SER A 149 2.20 4.99 -8.52
CA SER A 149 1.34 5.54 -9.58
C SER A 149 2.10 5.90 -10.87
N VAL A 150 3.40 6.16 -10.76
CA VAL A 150 4.29 6.47 -11.89
C VAL A 150 5.21 5.31 -12.27
N GLN A 151 4.96 4.11 -11.71
CA GLN A 151 5.75 2.92 -11.97
C GLN A 151 5.47 2.38 -13.38
N GLN A 152 6.50 1.84 -14.01
CA GLN A 152 6.42 1.04 -15.24
C GLN A 152 6.74 -0.41 -14.88
N PRO A 153 5.72 -1.24 -14.57
CA PRO A 153 5.93 -2.61 -14.13
C PRO A 153 6.64 -3.44 -15.19
N GLY A 154 7.79 -4.04 -14.84
CA GLY A 154 8.60 -4.82 -15.80
C GLY A 154 9.20 -4.02 -16.94
N GLY A 155 9.12 -2.69 -16.94
CA GLY A 155 9.56 -1.84 -18.05
C GLY A 155 11.06 -1.87 -18.35
N LEU A 156 11.87 -2.47 -17.47
CA LEU A 156 13.31 -2.67 -17.64
C LEU A 156 13.68 -4.17 -17.68
N GLY A 157 12.74 -5.03 -18.08
CA GLY A 157 12.94 -6.48 -18.18
C GLY A 157 12.86 -7.17 -16.81
N ASP A 158 13.96 -7.26 -16.09
CA ASP A 158 14.07 -7.92 -14.79
C ASP A 158 13.64 -7.05 -13.59
N LYS A 159 13.33 -5.78 -13.84
CA LYS A 159 12.90 -4.80 -12.83
C LYS A 159 11.92 -3.79 -13.40
N SER A 160 11.22 -3.11 -12.49
CA SER A 160 10.31 -2.03 -12.86
C SER A 160 11.06 -0.72 -13.08
N GLY A 161 10.62 0.04 -14.09
CA GLY A 161 10.97 1.45 -14.28
C GLY A 161 9.99 2.39 -13.58
N GLY A 162 10.09 3.68 -13.86
CA GLY A 162 9.17 4.71 -13.36
C GLY A 162 9.58 6.12 -13.77
N GLN A 163 8.60 7.00 -13.78
CA GLN A 163 8.72 8.41 -14.20
C GLN A 163 8.66 9.34 -13.00
N ARG A 164 9.77 9.46 -12.27
CA ARG A 164 9.84 10.19 -10.98
C ARG A 164 9.47 11.66 -11.08
N GLU A 165 9.70 12.28 -12.22
CA GLU A 165 9.39 13.67 -12.51
C GLU A 165 7.91 14.03 -12.34
N PHE A 166 7.01 13.04 -12.45
CA PHE A 166 5.57 13.26 -12.27
C PHE A 166 5.06 13.07 -10.85
N ILE A 167 5.87 12.59 -9.91
CA ILE A 167 5.44 12.31 -8.53
C ILE A 167 4.83 13.55 -7.87
N GLU A 168 5.52 14.69 -7.93
CA GLU A 168 5.04 15.93 -7.31
C GLU A 168 3.75 16.43 -7.95
N HIS A 169 3.68 16.43 -9.28
CA HIS A 169 2.51 16.88 -10.04
C HIS A 169 1.26 16.06 -9.71
N LEU A 170 1.39 14.74 -9.74
CA LEU A 170 0.27 13.83 -9.43
C LEU A 170 -0.13 13.88 -7.95
N SER A 171 0.83 14.09 -7.04
CA SER A 171 0.52 14.24 -5.61
C SER A 171 -0.30 15.51 -5.35
N LYS A 172 0.09 16.63 -5.96
CA LYS A 172 -0.66 17.90 -5.86
C LYS A 172 -2.08 17.75 -6.40
N ALA A 173 -2.22 17.13 -7.57
CA ALA A 173 -3.53 16.87 -8.17
C ALA A 173 -4.40 15.97 -7.27
N ALA A 174 -3.84 14.89 -6.73
CA ALA A 174 -4.56 13.96 -5.86
C ALA A 174 -5.07 14.63 -4.58
N VAL A 175 -4.25 15.46 -3.94
CA VAL A 175 -4.65 16.20 -2.73
C VAL A 175 -5.73 17.22 -3.06
N ALA A 176 -5.61 17.94 -4.19
CA ALA A 176 -6.61 18.94 -4.62
C ALA A 176 -8.01 18.34 -4.83
N ILE A 177 -8.11 17.04 -5.14
CA ILE A 177 -9.39 16.36 -5.40
C ILE A 177 -9.86 15.45 -4.27
N GLY A 178 -9.23 15.52 -3.09
CA GLY A 178 -9.72 14.89 -1.86
C GLY A 178 -8.91 13.74 -1.29
N ALA A 179 -7.71 13.45 -1.82
CA ALA A 179 -6.80 12.55 -1.11
C ALA A 179 -6.35 13.20 0.21
N VAL A 180 -6.49 12.48 1.31
CA VAL A 180 -6.15 13.01 2.66
C VAL A 180 -4.64 12.94 2.95
N SER A 181 -3.90 12.14 2.19
CA SER A 181 -2.45 11.95 2.32
C SER A 181 -1.88 11.35 1.04
N TYR A 182 -0.55 11.33 0.94
CA TYR A 182 0.14 10.58 -0.11
C TYR A 182 1.33 9.81 0.46
N THR A 183 1.75 8.76 -0.24
CA THR A 183 2.95 8.00 0.10
C THR A 183 4.03 8.27 -0.94
N HIS A 184 5.22 8.58 -0.47
CA HIS A 184 6.41 8.77 -1.29
C HIS A 184 7.54 7.92 -0.73
N LEU A 185 8.02 6.95 -1.52
CA LEU A 185 9.19 6.16 -1.15
C LEU A 185 10.45 6.96 -1.53
N THR A 186 11.10 7.52 -0.53
CA THR A 186 12.45 8.03 -0.69
C THR A 186 13.41 6.86 -0.59
N LEU A 187 14.08 6.51 -1.68
CA LEU A 187 15.26 5.65 -1.58
C LEU A 187 16.34 6.47 -0.90
N PRO A 188 16.98 5.96 0.18
CA PRO A 188 18.16 6.62 0.69
C PRO A 188 19.18 6.72 -0.45
N THR A 189 19.55 7.95 -0.79
CA THR A 189 20.65 8.20 -1.71
C THR A 189 21.91 7.85 -0.91
N ILE A 190 22.33 6.58 -0.95
CA ILE A 190 23.67 6.22 -0.51
C ILE A 190 24.59 6.83 -1.56
N ARG A 191 25.11 8.01 -1.29
CA ARG A 191 26.33 8.47 -1.94
C ARG A 191 27.43 7.61 -1.35
N LEU A 192 27.90 6.65 -2.13
CA LEU A 192 29.19 6.01 -1.91
C LEU A 192 30.29 7.02 -2.19
#